data_2de28374b4f8e72f09b8b691945dfd45
#
_entry.id   2de28374b4f8e72f09b8b691945dfd45
#
_cell.length_a   1.000
_cell.length_b   1.000
_cell.length_c   1.000
_cell.angle_alpha   90.00
_cell.angle_beta   90.00
_cell.angle_gamma   90.00
#
_symmetry.space_group_name_H-M   'P 1'
#
loop_
_entity.id
_entity.type
_entity.pdbx_description
1 polymer ?
#
loop_
_entity_poly.entity_id
_entity_poly.type
_entity_poly.pdbx_seq_one_letter_code
_entity_poly.pdbx_strand_id
1 'polypeptide(L)'
;MKKLLTLFHMNKKYLSIIIYSFFFTINCGDGIIGSESNQAISHVEWSLGTPDDSAGYVVSNSMLTATGIIKNIGDTTIMAPWHVEAEFYTDSTFSFLLGGDQYSFNVNLDTNTSTFWTLKFSSSEIVESNYTDFAIKNFRAFIKKNN
;
A
#
# COMPACT_ATOMS: atom_id res chain seq x y z
N MET A 1 -51.15 -9.38 29.87
CA MET A 1 -49.84 -8.72 30.07
C MET A 1 -48.65 -9.68 30.34
N LYS A 2 -48.79 -10.98 30.52
CA LYS A 2 -47.65 -11.93 30.75
C LYS A 2 -47.02 -12.50 29.47
N LYS A 3 -47.70 -12.46 28.31
CA LYS A 3 -47.18 -13.03 27.05
C LYS A 3 -46.22 -12.06 26.30
N LEU A 4 -46.22 -10.76 26.59
CA LEU A 4 -45.35 -9.83 25.94
C LEU A 4 -43.94 -9.76 26.55
N LEU A 5 -43.79 -10.19 27.81
CA LEU A 5 -42.47 -10.17 28.48
C LEU A 5 -41.60 -11.37 28.08
N THR A 6 -42.20 -12.47 27.60
CA THR A 6 -41.43 -13.65 27.18
C THR A 6 -40.80 -13.49 25.80
N LEU A 7 -41.38 -12.65 24.93
CA LEU A 7 -40.82 -12.37 23.60
C LEU A 7 -39.58 -11.47 23.70
N PHE A 8 -39.51 -10.59 24.71
CA PHE A 8 -38.36 -9.70 24.89
C PHE A 8 -37.15 -10.41 25.48
N HIS A 9 -37.33 -11.57 26.14
CA HIS A 9 -36.23 -12.30 26.75
C HIS A 9 -35.54 -13.26 25.78
N MET A 10 -36.22 -13.68 24.71
CA MET A 10 -35.64 -14.54 23.68
C MET A 10 -34.74 -13.75 22.69
N ASN A 11 -35.00 -12.46 22.53
CA ASN A 11 -34.26 -11.65 21.55
C ASN A 11 -32.81 -11.31 21.96
N LYS A 12 -32.49 -11.26 23.26
CA LYS A 12 -31.14 -10.89 23.71
C LYS A 12 -30.07 -11.93 23.40
N LYS A 13 -30.40 -13.22 23.44
CA LYS A 13 -29.44 -14.31 23.12
C LYS A 13 -29.18 -14.41 21.62
N TYR A 14 -30.20 -14.21 20.80
CA TYR A 14 -30.04 -14.24 19.33
C TYR A 14 -29.43 -12.97 18.79
N LEU A 15 -29.69 -11.81 19.41
CA LEU A 15 -29.05 -10.55 19.03
C LEU A 15 -27.53 -10.58 19.28
N SER A 16 -27.08 -11.27 20.34
CA SER A 16 -25.65 -11.44 20.64
C SER A 16 -24.97 -12.35 19.61
N ILE A 17 -25.64 -13.37 19.10
CA ILE A 17 -25.09 -14.28 18.08
C ILE A 17 -25.04 -13.61 16.72
N ILE A 18 -26.01 -12.75 16.37
CA ILE A 18 -26.01 -12.00 15.11
C ILE A 18 -24.93 -10.94 15.13
N ILE A 19 -24.67 -10.28 16.25
CA ILE A 19 -23.58 -9.28 16.38
C ILE A 19 -22.21 -9.96 16.29
N TYR A 20 -22.02 -11.19 16.84
CA TYR A 20 -20.77 -11.93 16.71
C TYR A 20 -20.52 -12.47 15.30
N SER A 21 -21.59 -12.78 14.56
CA SER A 21 -21.50 -13.24 13.16
C SER A 21 -21.15 -12.10 12.18
N PHE A 22 -21.45 -10.84 12.53
CA PHE A 22 -21.16 -9.67 11.67
C PHE A 22 -19.72 -9.15 11.82
N PHE A 23 -19.02 -9.51 12.90
CA PHE A 23 -17.63 -9.07 13.11
C PHE A 23 -16.59 -9.96 12.42
N PHE A 24 -16.98 -11.09 11.82
CA PHE A 24 -16.05 -12.01 11.17
C PHE A 24 -15.96 -11.87 9.66
N THR A 25 -16.66 -10.91 9.03
CA THR A 25 -16.66 -10.75 7.58
C THR A 25 -16.09 -9.42 7.09
N ILE A 26 -15.44 -8.63 7.96
CA ILE A 26 -14.72 -7.43 7.51
C ILE A 26 -13.22 -7.67 7.75
N ASN A 27 -12.68 -8.64 7.04
CA ASN A 27 -11.24 -8.75 6.87
C ASN A 27 -10.93 -9.34 5.50
N CYS A 28 -11.39 -8.65 4.47
CA CYS A 28 -10.92 -8.84 3.11
C CYS A 28 -10.74 -7.46 2.50
N GLY A 29 -9.75 -6.74 3.00
CA GLY A 29 -9.11 -5.70 2.24
C GLY A 29 -8.09 -6.39 1.35
N ASP A 30 -8.54 -7.08 0.30
CA ASP A 30 -7.66 -7.50 -0.78
C ASP A 30 -7.14 -6.23 -1.43
N GLY A 31 -5.98 -5.75 -0.97
CA GLY A 31 -5.19 -4.80 -1.71
C GLY A 31 -4.96 -5.38 -3.10
N ILE A 32 -5.32 -4.63 -4.12
CA ILE A 32 -5.26 -5.02 -5.54
C ILE A 32 -3.82 -5.37 -5.97
N ILE A 33 -2.84 -5.13 -5.12
CA ILE A 33 -1.43 -5.33 -5.39
C ILE A 33 -0.86 -6.37 -4.42
N GLY A 34 -0.37 -7.44 -4.97
CA GLY A 34 0.44 -8.42 -4.27
C GLY A 34 -0.17 -9.81 -4.19
N SER A 35 0.32 -10.71 -5.02
CA SER A 35 0.05 -12.14 -4.85
C SER A 35 0.68 -12.62 -3.55
N GLU A 36 0.01 -13.52 -2.85
CA GLU A 36 0.47 -14.16 -1.59
C GLU A 36 1.84 -14.86 -1.68
N SER A 37 2.42 -14.92 -2.86
CA SER A 37 3.71 -15.56 -3.12
C SER A 37 4.94 -14.66 -2.88
N ASN A 38 4.76 -13.34 -2.60
CA ASN A 38 5.89 -12.42 -2.46
C ASN A 38 6.42 -12.41 -1.02
N GLN A 39 7.74 -12.49 -0.87
CA GLN A 39 8.39 -12.37 0.43
C GLN A 39 8.72 -10.90 0.71
N ALA A 40 8.06 -10.32 1.72
CA ALA A 40 8.34 -8.95 2.15
C ALA A 40 9.78 -8.81 2.68
N ILE A 41 10.43 -7.71 2.35
CA ILE A 41 11.72 -7.29 2.90
C ILE A 41 11.43 -6.30 4.01
N SER A 42 11.67 -6.69 5.27
CA SER A 42 11.34 -5.88 6.46
C SER A 42 12.49 -4.97 6.92
N HIS A 43 13.70 -5.20 6.42
CA HIS A 43 14.91 -4.51 6.89
C HIS A 43 15.28 -3.34 5.98
N VAL A 44 14.29 -2.54 5.60
CA VAL A 44 14.49 -1.33 4.78
C VAL A 44 13.83 -0.14 5.42
N GLU A 45 14.48 1.00 5.28
CA GLU A 45 13.90 2.32 5.50
C GLU A 45 13.70 3.00 4.16
N TRP A 46 12.62 3.73 4.00
CA TRP A 46 12.35 4.49 2.79
C TRP A 46 11.86 5.89 3.12
N SER A 47 12.09 6.80 2.20
CA SER A 47 11.59 8.17 2.26
C SER A 47 11.15 8.63 0.88
N LEU A 48 10.23 9.60 0.85
CA LEU A 48 9.92 10.37 -0.34
C LEU A 48 10.96 11.46 -0.55
N GLY A 49 11.12 11.87 -1.80
CA GLY A 49 12.07 12.89 -2.20
C GLY A 49 13.48 12.36 -2.41
N THR A 50 14.24 13.17 -3.09
CA THR A 50 15.67 12.98 -3.35
C THR A 50 16.42 14.23 -2.90
N PRO A 51 17.76 14.23 -2.84
CA PRO A 51 18.53 15.43 -2.52
C PRO A 51 18.22 16.62 -3.45
N ASP A 52 17.86 16.35 -4.70
CA ASP A 52 17.54 17.35 -5.71
C ASP A 52 16.05 17.69 -5.80
N ASP A 53 15.18 16.81 -5.30
CA ASP A 53 13.72 16.97 -5.26
C ASP A 53 13.16 16.47 -3.93
N SER A 54 13.06 17.37 -2.97
CA SER A 54 12.56 17.08 -1.64
C SER A 54 11.05 16.79 -1.59
N ALA A 55 10.29 17.19 -2.61
CA ALA A 55 8.84 16.94 -2.66
C ALA A 55 8.53 15.48 -2.97
N GLY A 56 9.35 14.84 -3.81
CA GLY A 56 9.19 13.44 -4.18
C GLY A 56 7.97 13.14 -5.07
N TYR A 57 7.15 14.14 -5.41
CA TYR A 57 5.95 14.01 -6.21
C TYR A 57 5.96 14.94 -7.41
N VAL A 58 5.67 14.42 -8.59
CA VAL A 58 5.55 15.17 -9.84
C VAL A 58 4.31 14.74 -10.59
N VAL A 59 3.52 15.71 -11.07
CA VAL A 59 2.43 15.49 -12.02
C VAL A 59 2.83 16.08 -13.35
N SER A 60 2.80 15.29 -14.40
CA SER A 60 3.17 15.73 -15.76
C SER A 60 2.61 14.78 -16.81
N ASN A 61 2.12 15.35 -17.93
CA ASN A 61 1.72 14.56 -19.10
C ASN A 61 0.80 13.35 -18.79
N SER A 62 -0.25 13.56 -18.04
CA SER A 62 -1.17 12.49 -17.62
C SER A 62 -0.51 11.37 -16.79
N MET A 63 0.54 11.69 -16.07
CA MET A 63 1.30 10.77 -15.24
C MET A 63 1.59 11.37 -13.86
N LEU A 64 1.35 10.57 -12.84
CA LEU A 64 1.78 10.83 -11.46
C LEU A 64 3.09 10.09 -11.24
N THR A 65 4.10 10.77 -10.73
CA THR A 65 5.41 10.18 -10.43
C THR A 65 5.75 10.42 -8.96
N ALA A 66 6.03 9.33 -8.26
CA ALA A 66 6.58 9.38 -6.90
C ALA A 66 8.02 8.88 -6.93
N THR A 67 8.92 9.62 -6.29
CA THR A 67 10.34 9.29 -6.19
C THR A 67 10.81 9.29 -4.74
N GLY A 68 11.86 8.57 -4.47
CA GLY A 68 12.44 8.56 -3.14
C GLY A 68 13.70 7.70 -3.03
N ILE A 69 14.10 7.49 -1.80
CA ILE A 69 15.28 6.72 -1.43
C ILE A 69 14.83 5.52 -0.60
N ILE A 70 15.45 4.37 -0.84
CA ILE A 70 15.35 3.18 0.00
C ILE A 70 16.73 2.77 0.46
N LYS A 71 16.86 2.46 1.75
CA LYS A 71 18.11 2.04 2.40
C LYS A 71 17.93 0.67 3.01
N ASN A 72 18.90 -0.20 2.80
CA ASN A 72 18.99 -1.46 3.51
C ASN A 72 19.57 -1.21 4.91
N ILE A 73 18.76 -1.38 5.96
CA ILE A 73 19.17 -1.25 7.35
C ILE A 73 19.42 -2.60 8.03
N GLY A 74 19.29 -3.69 7.28
CA GLY A 74 19.58 -5.04 7.74
C GLY A 74 21.08 -5.34 7.75
N ASP A 75 21.39 -6.52 8.24
CA ASP A 75 22.76 -7.07 8.36
C ASP A 75 23.14 -7.96 7.15
N THR A 76 22.24 -8.13 6.22
CA THR A 76 22.42 -8.96 5.01
C THR A 76 22.13 -8.16 3.74
N THR A 77 22.84 -8.47 2.67
CA THR A 77 22.60 -7.91 1.34
C THR A 77 21.25 -8.38 0.81
N ILE A 78 20.44 -7.45 0.30
CA ILE A 78 19.23 -7.77 -0.46
C ILE A 78 19.65 -8.16 -1.87
N MET A 79 19.41 -9.42 -2.22
CA MET A 79 19.83 -9.98 -3.50
C MET A 79 18.83 -9.64 -4.61
N ALA A 80 19.37 -9.29 -5.78
CA ALA A 80 18.55 -9.09 -6.98
C ALA A 80 18.02 -10.43 -7.55
N PRO A 81 16.85 -10.42 -8.24
CA PRO A 81 15.95 -9.27 -8.42
C PRO A 81 15.05 -9.05 -7.20
N TRP A 82 14.89 -7.80 -6.82
CA TRP A 82 13.95 -7.40 -5.78
C TRP A 82 13.12 -6.21 -6.27
N HIS A 83 12.04 -5.89 -5.59
CA HIS A 83 11.03 -4.97 -6.07
C HIS A 83 10.57 -4.02 -4.98
N VAL A 84 10.09 -2.85 -5.41
CA VAL A 84 9.25 -1.96 -4.57
C VAL A 84 7.93 -1.75 -5.27
N GLU A 85 6.88 -1.52 -4.50
CA GLU A 85 5.56 -1.16 -5.01
C GLU A 85 4.87 -0.18 -4.08
N ALA A 86 3.91 0.58 -4.60
CA ALA A 86 3.00 1.40 -3.83
C ALA A 86 1.68 1.62 -4.58
N GLU A 87 0.67 2.03 -3.84
CA GLU A 87 -0.63 2.47 -4.33
C GLU A 87 -0.67 3.99 -4.45
N PHE A 88 -1.25 4.50 -5.54
CA PHE A 88 -1.47 5.92 -5.80
C PHE A 88 -2.89 6.31 -5.42
N TYR A 89 -3.02 7.42 -4.72
CA TYR A 89 -4.30 7.99 -4.27
C TYR A 89 -4.45 9.42 -4.78
N THR A 90 -5.70 9.87 -4.88
CA THR A 90 -6.03 11.22 -5.36
C THR A 90 -5.44 12.32 -4.50
N ASP A 91 -5.28 12.06 -3.21
CA ASP A 91 -4.85 13.05 -2.21
C ASP A 91 -4.21 12.38 -0.99
N SER A 92 -3.63 13.20 -0.12
CA SER A 92 -2.96 12.78 1.12
C SER A 92 -3.90 12.23 2.20
N THR A 93 -5.22 12.33 2.02
CA THR A 93 -6.21 11.69 2.90
C THR A 93 -6.49 10.24 2.52
N PHE A 94 -5.96 9.79 1.37
CA PHE A 94 -6.15 8.46 0.81
C PHE A 94 -7.61 8.12 0.53
N SER A 95 -8.39 9.13 0.06
CA SER A 95 -9.83 9.00 -0.11
C SER A 95 -10.20 8.15 -1.32
N PHE A 96 -9.42 8.17 -2.38
CA PHE A 96 -9.71 7.41 -3.58
C PHE A 96 -8.45 6.78 -4.19
N LEU A 97 -8.45 5.45 -4.32
CA LEU A 97 -7.38 4.68 -4.96
C LEU A 97 -7.45 4.86 -6.49
N LEU A 98 -6.35 5.29 -7.08
CA LEU A 98 -6.19 5.42 -8.52
C LEU A 98 -5.66 4.13 -9.15
N GLY A 99 -4.69 3.50 -8.50
CA GLY A 99 -4.04 2.28 -8.94
C GLY A 99 -2.72 2.09 -8.24
N GLY A 100 -1.84 1.25 -8.80
CA GLY A 100 -0.52 1.01 -8.23
C GLY A 100 0.54 0.84 -9.29
N ASP A 101 1.81 0.89 -8.85
CA ASP A 101 2.96 0.61 -9.69
C ASP A 101 4.02 -0.17 -8.90
N GLN A 102 4.86 -0.87 -9.66
CA GLN A 102 5.95 -1.68 -9.15
C GLN A 102 7.22 -1.38 -9.94
N TYR A 103 8.33 -1.18 -9.24
CA TYR A 103 9.66 -1.04 -9.82
C TYR A 103 10.55 -2.22 -9.44
N SER A 104 11.35 -2.71 -10.39
CA SER A 104 12.23 -3.87 -10.22
C SER A 104 13.69 -3.44 -10.21
N PHE A 105 14.44 -3.90 -9.22
CA PHE A 105 15.88 -3.74 -9.12
C PHE A 105 16.59 -5.00 -9.56
N ASN A 106 17.53 -4.85 -10.51
CA ASN A 106 18.38 -5.93 -11.02
C ASN A 106 19.80 -5.87 -10.45
N VAL A 107 20.00 -5.07 -9.40
CA VAL A 107 21.26 -4.94 -8.66
C VAL A 107 21.00 -5.21 -7.18
N ASN A 108 22.02 -5.77 -6.52
CA ASN A 108 21.95 -5.99 -5.09
C ASN A 108 21.92 -4.66 -4.33
N LEU A 109 21.32 -4.66 -3.15
CA LEU A 109 21.39 -3.56 -2.21
C LEU A 109 22.13 -4.02 -0.96
N ASP A 110 23.40 -3.62 -0.86
CA ASP A 110 24.26 -4.01 0.24
C ASP A 110 23.83 -3.37 1.58
N THR A 111 24.30 -3.95 2.66
CA THR A 111 24.01 -3.45 4.02
C THR A 111 24.44 -1.99 4.17
N ASN A 112 23.59 -1.19 4.81
CA ASN A 112 23.78 0.26 5.03
C ASN A 112 23.91 1.12 3.77
N THR A 113 23.64 0.57 2.59
CA THR A 113 23.60 1.32 1.33
C THR A 113 22.18 1.75 0.97
N SER A 114 22.09 2.75 0.10
CA SER A 114 20.82 3.29 -0.39
C SER A 114 20.78 3.30 -1.90
N THR A 115 19.56 3.26 -2.45
CA THR A 115 19.30 3.46 -3.87
C THR A 115 18.04 4.31 -4.07
N PHE A 116 17.90 4.89 -5.26
CA PHE A 116 16.70 5.65 -5.63
C PHE A 116 15.64 4.70 -6.19
N TRP A 117 14.39 5.04 -5.93
CA TRP A 117 13.24 4.37 -6.55
C TRP A 117 12.33 5.41 -7.21
N THR A 118 11.61 4.97 -8.24
CA THR A 118 10.61 5.77 -8.94
C THR A 118 9.43 4.89 -9.27
N LEU A 119 8.23 5.32 -8.87
CA LEU A 119 6.97 4.69 -9.22
C LEU A 119 6.13 5.67 -10.03
N LYS A 120 5.33 5.16 -10.98
CA LYS A 120 4.56 5.96 -11.92
C LYS A 120 3.17 5.39 -12.12
N PHE A 121 2.17 6.27 -12.09
CA PHE A 121 0.82 5.91 -12.47
C PHE A 121 0.36 6.79 -13.63
N SER A 122 -0.10 6.19 -14.72
CA SER A 122 -0.55 6.90 -15.93
C SER A 122 -2.00 6.60 -16.23
N SER A 123 -2.78 7.63 -16.53
CA SER A 123 -4.14 7.51 -17.01
C SER A 123 -4.47 8.73 -17.87
N SER A 124 -5.24 8.54 -18.96
CA SER A 124 -5.75 9.64 -19.78
C SER A 124 -6.65 10.61 -19.02
N GLU A 125 -7.17 10.20 -17.86
CA GLU A 125 -8.04 11.01 -17.01
C GLU A 125 -7.24 11.93 -16.07
N ILE A 126 -5.91 11.77 -15.98
CA ILE A 126 -5.08 12.62 -15.13
C ILE A 126 -4.92 13.98 -15.79
N VAL A 127 -5.45 14.99 -15.11
CA VAL A 127 -5.25 16.41 -15.42
C VAL A 127 -4.41 17.01 -14.30
N GLU A 128 -3.30 17.64 -14.64
CA GLU A 128 -2.29 18.14 -13.69
C GLU A 128 -2.92 18.95 -12.53
N SER A 129 -3.86 19.84 -12.85
CA SER A 129 -4.52 20.69 -11.86
C SER A 129 -5.36 19.93 -10.82
N ASN A 130 -5.74 18.68 -11.08
CA ASN A 130 -6.65 17.92 -10.23
C ASN A 130 -5.92 17.01 -9.25
N TYR A 131 -4.62 16.81 -9.41
CA TYR A 131 -3.83 15.83 -8.64
C TYR A 131 -2.59 16.44 -8.00
N THR A 132 -2.59 17.74 -7.70
CA THR A 132 -1.45 18.42 -7.06
C THR A 132 -1.06 17.86 -5.71
N ASP A 133 -2.01 17.25 -5.01
CA ASP A 133 -1.86 16.70 -3.66
C ASP A 133 -1.92 15.17 -3.63
N PHE A 134 -1.69 14.51 -4.79
CA PHE A 134 -1.70 13.05 -4.82
C PHE A 134 -0.67 12.46 -3.83
N ALA A 135 -0.94 11.28 -3.34
CA ALA A 135 -0.07 10.61 -2.39
C ALA A 135 0.07 9.12 -2.71
N ILE A 136 1.11 8.51 -2.18
CA ILE A 136 1.27 7.05 -2.19
C ILE A 136 1.05 6.46 -0.81
N LYS A 137 0.57 5.21 -0.78
CA LYS A 137 0.36 4.42 0.43
C LYS A 137 0.78 2.97 0.18
N ASN A 138 0.88 2.19 1.24
CA ASN A 138 1.21 0.77 1.18
C ASN A 138 2.53 0.49 0.44
N PHE A 139 3.50 1.42 0.55
CA PHE A 139 4.84 1.20 0.02
C PHE A 139 5.48 0.00 0.72
N ARG A 140 6.01 -0.94 -0.07
CA ARG A 140 6.73 -2.09 0.43
C ARG A 140 7.84 -2.54 -0.52
N ALA A 141 8.86 -3.17 0.05
CA ALA A 141 9.88 -3.89 -0.70
C ALA A 141 9.67 -5.41 -0.57
N PHE A 142 9.95 -6.16 -1.62
CA PHE A 142 9.74 -7.62 -1.63
C PHE A 142 10.59 -8.36 -2.66
N ILE A 143 10.71 -9.67 -2.49
CA ILE A 143 11.27 -10.61 -3.45
C ILE A 143 10.13 -11.48 -3.97
N LYS A 144 10.01 -11.63 -5.29
CA LYS A 144 9.09 -12.57 -5.91
C LYS A 144 9.56 -14.00 -5.64
N LYS A 145 8.67 -14.83 -5.10
CA LYS A 145 8.94 -16.27 -5.04
C LYS A 145 8.74 -16.85 -6.44
N ASN A 146 9.78 -17.50 -6.95
CA ASN A 146 9.64 -18.33 -8.15
C ASN A 146 8.84 -19.58 -7.77
N ASN A 147 7.70 -19.76 -8.38
CA ASN A 147 6.92 -21.00 -8.30
C ASN A 147 7.53 -22.03 -9.24
#